data_bc40af03224c0d689dc91b090e6394e6
#
_entry.id   bc40af03224c0d689dc91b090e6394e6
#
_cell.length_a   1.000
_cell.length_b   1.000
_cell.length_c   1.000
_cell.angle_alpha   90.00
_cell.angle_beta   90.00
_cell.angle_gamma   90.00
#
_symmetry.space_group_name_H-M   'P 1'
#
loop_
_entity.id
_entity.type
_entity.pdbx_description
1 polymer ?
#
loop_
_entity_poly.entity_id
_entity_poly.type
_entity_poly.pdbx_seq_one_letter_code
_entity_poly.pdbx_strand_id
1 'polypeptide(L)' 'MMREQATTTYRGVVILRGTAKAVLVQFGDGREAWVPQSVIHDDSPSWKVGDRGDLVVMEWWAEKLEGA' A
#
# COMPACT_ATOMS: atom_id res chain seq x y z
N MET A 1 -7.96 26.82 0.81
CA MET A 1 -7.73 26.01 1.99
C MET A 1 -7.05 24.71 1.64
N MET A 2 -6.00 24.40 2.35
CA MET A 2 -5.31 23.14 2.17
C MET A 2 -6.15 22.02 2.75
N ARG A 3 -6.16 20.92 2.06
CA ARG A 3 -6.82 19.73 2.56
C ARG A 3 -5.79 18.61 2.64
N GLU A 4 -5.71 18.01 3.79
CA GLU A 4 -4.86 16.85 3.94
C GLU A 4 -5.40 15.71 3.10
N GLN A 5 -4.51 14.97 2.49
CA GLN A 5 -4.92 13.80 1.76
C GLN A 5 -5.23 12.70 2.75
N ALA A 6 -6.42 12.12 2.61
CA ALA A 6 -6.79 11.01 3.46
C ALA A 6 -6.02 9.77 3.05
N THR A 7 -5.57 9.02 4.04
CA THR A 7 -4.82 7.79 3.81
C THR A 7 -5.46 6.64 4.56
N THR A 8 -5.13 5.44 4.13
CA THR A 8 -5.57 4.21 4.78
C THR A 8 -4.32 3.39 5.08
N THR A 9 -4.24 2.84 6.27
CA THR A 9 -3.11 2.03 6.69
C THR A 9 -3.51 0.56 6.75
N TYR A 10 -2.75 -0.26 6.03
CA TYR A 10 -2.88 -1.72 6.12
C TYR A 10 -1.70 -2.23 6.94
N ARG A 11 -1.98 -2.97 7.99
CA ARG A 11 -0.96 -3.45 8.90
C ARG A 11 -0.55 -4.87 8.55
N GLY A 12 0.71 -5.20 8.83
CA GLY A 12 1.21 -6.55 8.65
C GLY A 12 1.29 -6.98 7.20
N VAL A 13 1.56 -6.04 6.31
CA VAL A 13 1.67 -6.30 4.88
C VAL A 13 3.07 -6.79 4.56
N VAL A 14 3.18 -7.80 3.71
CA VAL A 14 4.47 -8.35 3.27
C VAL A 14 4.70 -7.96 1.82
N ILE A 15 5.90 -7.50 1.52
CA ILE A 15 6.29 -7.13 0.16
C ILE A 15 6.76 -8.39 -0.56
N LEU A 16 6.05 -8.79 -1.61
CA LEU A 16 6.37 -10.00 -2.35
C LEU A 16 7.26 -9.73 -3.56
N ARG A 17 7.01 -8.62 -4.25
CA ARG A 17 7.78 -8.24 -5.43
C ARG A 17 7.76 -6.73 -5.56
N GLY A 18 8.70 -6.19 -6.33
CA GLY A 18 8.75 -4.78 -6.59
C GLY A 18 9.19 -4.48 -8.00
N THR A 19 8.58 -3.45 -8.59
CA THR A 19 9.02 -2.90 -9.86
C THR A 19 9.22 -1.41 -9.69
N ALA A 20 9.68 -0.75 -10.74
CA ALA A 20 9.88 0.70 -10.68
C ALA A 20 8.56 1.45 -10.44
N LYS A 21 7.42 0.86 -10.79
CA LYS A 21 6.15 1.56 -10.74
C LYS A 21 5.18 1.02 -9.70
N ALA A 22 5.38 -0.20 -9.21
CA ALA A 22 4.42 -0.81 -8.30
C ALA A 22 5.09 -1.87 -7.45
N VAL A 23 4.44 -2.21 -6.33
CA VAL A 23 4.88 -3.32 -5.50
C VAL A 23 3.73 -4.31 -5.34
N LEU A 24 4.07 -5.59 -5.33
CA LEU A 24 3.11 -6.65 -5.05
C LEU A 24 3.17 -6.93 -3.57
N VAL A 25 2.03 -6.79 -2.90
CA VAL A 25 1.97 -6.96 -1.46
C VAL A 25 0.97 -8.06 -1.12
N GLN A 26 1.20 -8.71 0.02
CA GLN A 26 0.26 -9.66 0.59
C GLN A 26 -0.27 -9.06 1.88
N PHE A 27 -1.60 -8.98 1.97
CA PHE A 27 -2.25 -8.46 3.17
C PHE A 27 -2.35 -9.53 4.24
N GLY A 28 -2.68 -9.11 5.47
CA GLY A 28 -2.76 -10.04 6.58
C GLY A 28 -3.80 -11.14 6.43
N ASP A 29 -4.81 -10.92 5.59
CA ASP A 29 -5.83 -11.93 5.33
C ASP A 29 -5.48 -12.86 4.18
N GLY A 30 -4.28 -12.72 3.62
CA GLY A 30 -3.81 -13.57 2.54
C GLY A 30 -4.04 -13.04 1.15
N ARG A 31 -4.80 -11.95 1.00
CA ARG A 31 -5.02 -11.35 -0.32
C ARG A 31 -3.72 -10.70 -0.82
N GLU A 32 -3.60 -10.62 -2.13
CA GLU A 32 -2.46 -9.97 -2.76
C GLU A 32 -2.95 -8.91 -3.73
N ALA A 33 -2.15 -7.85 -3.88
CA ALA A 33 -2.50 -6.80 -4.82
C ALA A 33 -1.24 -6.06 -5.25
N TRP A 34 -1.27 -5.56 -6.49
CA TRP A 34 -0.25 -4.64 -6.97
C TRP A 34 -0.62 -3.23 -6.56
N VAL A 35 0.26 -2.58 -5.83
CA VAL A 35 0.03 -1.24 -5.32
C VAL A 35 0.91 -0.27 -6.11
N PRO A 36 0.31 0.64 -6.89
CA PRO A 36 1.10 1.62 -7.63
C PRO A 36 1.87 2.50 -6.66
N GLN A 37 3.12 2.77 -6.96
CA GLN A 37 3.92 3.61 -6.07
C GLN A 37 3.34 5.01 -5.92
N SER A 38 2.62 5.48 -6.93
CA SER A 38 2.05 6.82 -6.88
C SER A 38 0.98 6.98 -5.79
N VAL A 39 0.41 5.89 -5.29
CA VAL A 39 -0.60 5.97 -4.23
C VAL A 39 -0.02 5.65 -2.85
N ILE A 40 1.26 5.34 -2.77
CA ILE A 40 1.91 5.02 -1.51
C ILE A 40 2.36 6.31 -0.85
N HIS A 41 1.98 6.47 0.41
CA HIS A 41 2.34 7.65 1.18
C HIS A 41 3.78 7.53 1.67
N ASP A 42 4.45 8.66 1.81
CA ASP A 42 5.85 8.70 2.21
C ASP A 42 6.10 8.09 3.58
N ASP A 43 5.09 8.03 4.43
CA ASP A 43 5.22 7.46 5.77
C ASP A 43 5.28 5.95 5.76
N SER A 44 5.13 5.33 4.61
CA SER A 44 5.19 3.89 4.52
C SER A 44 6.60 3.39 4.83
N PRO A 45 6.72 2.21 5.43
CA PRO A 45 8.03 1.66 5.71
C PRO A 45 8.73 1.17 4.46
N SER A 46 9.86 0.55 4.66
CA SER A 46 10.73 0.05 3.60
C SER A 46 10.00 -0.80 2.56
N TRP A 47 10.49 -0.76 1.34
CA TRP A 47 9.87 -1.44 0.20
C TRP A 47 10.70 -2.59 -0.32
N LYS A 48 11.45 -3.23 0.54
CA LYS A 48 12.27 -4.37 0.12
C LYS A 48 11.43 -5.63 0.11
N VAL A 49 11.66 -6.47 -0.88
CA VAL A 49 11.01 -7.78 -0.96
C VAL A 49 11.30 -8.55 0.33
N GLY A 50 10.24 -9.12 0.90
CA GLY A 50 10.33 -9.85 2.15
C GLY A 50 10.08 -9.02 3.39
N ASP A 51 10.08 -7.70 3.27
CA ASP A 51 9.78 -6.84 4.41
C ASP A 51 8.33 -6.94 4.80
N ARG A 52 8.09 -6.79 6.10
CA ARG A 52 6.73 -6.73 6.64
C ARG A 52 6.59 -5.41 7.38
N GLY A 53 5.45 -4.79 7.22
CA GLY A 53 5.20 -3.52 7.90
C GLY A 53 3.85 -2.96 7.55
N ASP A 54 3.67 -1.69 7.91
CA ASP A 54 2.43 -0.99 7.64
C ASP A 54 2.52 -0.34 6.26
N LEU A 55 1.48 -0.51 5.47
CA LEU A 55 1.37 0.11 4.17
C LEU A 55 0.38 1.26 4.26
N VAL A 56 0.85 2.47 3.99
CA VAL A 56 0.01 3.66 4.01
C VAL A 56 -0.23 4.10 2.57
N VAL A 57 -1.49 4.09 2.15
CA VAL A 57 -1.85 4.42 0.77
C VAL A 57 -2.94 5.49 0.77
N MET A 58 -3.13 6.11 -0.39
CA MET A 58 -4.21 7.07 -0.55
C MET A 58 -5.55 6.38 -0.36
N GLU A 59 -6.45 7.03 0.37
CA GLU A 59 -7.74 6.45 0.70
C GLU A 59 -8.57 6.12 -0.55
N TRP A 60 -8.51 6.99 -1.56
CA TRP A 60 -9.31 6.75 -2.77
C TRP A 60 -8.91 5.44 -3.45
N TRP A 61 -7.62 5.10 -3.39
CA TRP A 61 -7.16 3.84 -3.97
C TRP A 61 -7.63 2.65 -3.13
N ALA A 62 -7.54 2.79 -1.80
CA ALA A 62 -8.00 1.74 -0.91
C ALA A 62 -9.49 1.47 -1.09
N GLU A 63 -10.28 2.52 -1.28
CA GLU A 63 -11.71 2.36 -1.52
C GLU A 63 -11.97 1.58 -2.79
N LYS A 64 -11.23 1.86 -3.85
CA LYS A 64 -11.37 1.10 -5.08
C LYS A 64 -11.02 -0.36 -4.89
N LEU A 65 -9.97 -0.62 -4.15
CA LEU A 65 -9.54 -1.98 -3.89
C LEU A 65 -10.61 -2.77 -3.14
N GLU A 66 -11.15 -2.17 -2.07
CA GLU A 66 -12.11 -2.86 -1.22
C GLU A 66 -13.50 -2.91 -1.84
N GLY A 67 -13.83 -1.94 -2.66
CA GLY A 67 -15.15 -1.88 -3.25
C GLY A 67 -15.28 -2.60 -4.59
N ALA A 68 -14.20 -3.10 -5.12
CA ALA A 68 -14.20 -3.72 -6.44
C ALA A 68 -14.84 -5.10 -6.41
#